data_f9365b10c24f2256d588a4aafa26156b
#
_entry.id   f9365b10c24f2256d588a4aafa26156b
#
_cell.length_a   1.000
_cell.length_b   1.000
_cell.length_c   1.000
_cell.angle_alpha   90.00
_cell.angle_beta   90.00
_cell.angle_gamma   90.00
#
_symmetry.space_group_name_H-M   'P 1'
#
loop_
_entity.id
_entity.type
_entity.pdbx_description
1 polymer ?
#
loop_
_entity_poly.entity_id
_entity_poly.type
_entity_poly.pdbx_seq_one_letter_code
_entity_poly.pdbx_strand_id
1 'polypeptide(L)'
;MIYIDGSVALAQLLTQDHALPETIWWQPLISSRLLEYEVWNRIHARGLARSHGDAARALIAGVALIELAPPVLARALEPYPVAVRTLDALHLASIEFLRSRRQKVEVASLDQRLLAGARSLGIPIYPS
;
A
#
# COMPACT_ATOMS: atom_id res chain seq x y z
N MET A 1 12.44 4.66 -1.22
CA MET A 1 11.10 4.48 -1.88
C MET A 1 10.00 4.39 -0.85
N ILE A 2 8.80 4.72 -1.26
CA ILE A 2 7.64 4.72 -0.38
C ILE A 2 6.68 3.63 -0.84
N TYR A 3 6.37 2.70 0.06
CA TYR A 3 5.33 1.69 -0.16
C TYR A 3 3.98 2.28 0.21
N ILE A 4 3.03 2.25 -0.70
CA ILE A 4 1.66 2.71 -0.46
C ILE A 4 0.69 1.54 -0.51
N ASP A 5 -0.40 1.65 0.25
CA ASP A 5 -1.53 0.73 0.16
C ASP A 5 -2.72 1.41 -0.54
N GLY A 6 -3.83 0.70 -0.63
CA GLY A 6 -5.03 1.22 -1.28
C GLY A 6 -5.62 2.45 -0.60
N SER A 7 -5.42 2.62 0.71
CA SER A 7 -5.98 3.75 1.44
C SER A 7 -5.42 5.09 0.93
N VAL A 8 -4.13 5.13 0.62
CA VAL A 8 -3.46 6.34 0.10
C VAL A 8 -3.95 6.64 -1.32
N ALA A 9 -4.00 5.61 -2.17
CA ALA A 9 -4.46 5.78 -3.55
C ALA A 9 -5.94 6.22 -3.59
N LEU A 10 -6.79 5.61 -2.77
CA LEU A 10 -8.21 5.94 -2.72
C LEU A 10 -8.46 7.35 -2.17
N ALA A 11 -7.68 7.78 -1.18
CA ALA A 11 -7.78 9.15 -0.69
C ALA A 11 -7.47 10.15 -1.81
N GLN A 12 -6.44 9.90 -2.62
CA GLN A 12 -6.09 10.75 -3.74
C GLN A 12 -7.18 10.77 -4.80
N LEU A 13 -7.79 9.62 -5.08
CA LEU A 13 -8.79 9.50 -6.15
C LEU A 13 -10.18 9.99 -5.75
N LEU A 14 -10.57 9.78 -4.49
CA LEU A 14 -11.98 9.90 -4.08
C LEU A 14 -12.25 11.04 -3.11
N THR A 15 -11.24 11.64 -2.49
CA THR A 15 -11.46 12.68 -1.49
C THR A 15 -10.68 13.96 -1.82
N GLN A 16 -11.13 15.07 -1.23
CA GLN A 16 -10.43 16.35 -1.27
C GLN A 16 -9.55 16.54 -0.04
N ASP A 17 -9.67 15.64 0.93
CA ASP A 17 -8.92 15.69 2.17
C ASP A 17 -7.63 14.91 2.02
N HIS A 18 -6.50 15.61 2.00
CA HIS A 18 -5.18 15.01 1.82
C HIS A 18 -4.46 14.97 3.16
N ALA A 19 -4.57 13.84 3.86
CA ALA A 19 -3.89 13.63 5.13
C ALA A 19 -2.37 13.46 4.99
N LEU A 20 -1.88 13.24 3.78
CA LEU A 20 -0.45 13.12 3.47
C LEU A 20 0.01 14.29 2.59
N PRO A 21 1.30 14.69 2.69
CA PRO A 21 1.83 15.73 1.80
C PRO A 21 1.68 15.34 0.33
N GLU A 22 1.27 16.29 -0.52
CA GLU A 22 1.16 16.04 -1.97
C GLU A 22 2.49 15.64 -2.59
N THR A 23 3.60 16.03 -1.97
CA THR A 23 4.93 15.66 -2.43
C THR A 23 5.18 14.15 -2.45
N ILE A 24 4.33 13.36 -1.80
CA ILE A 24 4.43 11.89 -1.87
C ILE A 24 4.39 11.42 -3.33
N TRP A 25 3.59 12.08 -4.18
CA TRP A 25 3.42 11.67 -5.58
C TRP A 25 4.64 11.97 -6.45
N TRP A 26 5.60 12.70 -5.92
CA TRP A 26 6.88 13.00 -6.59
C TRP A 26 7.98 12.02 -6.18
N GLN A 27 7.72 11.14 -5.23
CA GLN A 27 8.67 10.16 -4.73
C GLN A 27 8.57 8.85 -5.55
N PRO A 28 9.64 8.03 -5.56
CA PRO A 28 9.53 6.68 -6.08
C PRO A 28 8.53 5.87 -5.24
N LEU A 29 7.44 5.46 -5.86
CA LEU A 29 6.36 4.72 -5.20
C LEU A 29 6.39 3.26 -5.59
N ILE A 30 6.15 2.40 -4.61
CA ILE A 30 6.05 0.97 -4.80
C ILE A 30 4.86 0.42 -4.01
N SER A 31 4.30 -0.66 -4.47
CA SER A 31 3.29 -1.42 -3.74
C SER A 31 3.35 -2.89 -4.20
N SER A 32 2.42 -3.68 -3.73
CA SER A 32 2.20 -5.02 -4.28
C SER A 32 1.00 -5.00 -5.23
N ARG A 33 0.77 -6.13 -5.91
CA ARG A 33 -0.41 -6.30 -6.76
C ARG A 33 -1.72 -6.07 -6.03
N LEU A 34 -1.74 -6.17 -4.70
CA LEU A 34 -2.93 -5.87 -3.91
C LEU A 34 -3.48 -4.47 -4.16
N LEU A 35 -2.61 -3.51 -4.46
CA LEU A 35 -3.03 -2.13 -4.73
C LEU A 35 -4.12 -2.07 -5.80
N GLU A 36 -3.94 -2.80 -6.89
CA GLU A 36 -4.91 -2.83 -7.98
C GLU A 36 -6.27 -3.32 -7.50
N TYR A 37 -6.28 -4.41 -6.72
CA TYR A 37 -7.52 -5.00 -6.22
C TYR A 37 -8.21 -4.08 -5.21
N GLU A 38 -7.46 -3.47 -4.32
CA GLU A 38 -8.03 -2.54 -3.34
C GLU A 38 -8.68 -1.33 -4.02
N VAL A 39 -7.98 -0.74 -4.99
CA VAL A 39 -8.47 0.42 -5.72
C VAL A 39 -9.71 0.07 -6.55
N TRP A 40 -9.62 -0.97 -7.38
CA TRP A 40 -10.71 -1.32 -8.29
C TRP A 40 -11.93 -1.86 -7.57
N ASN A 41 -11.76 -2.64 -6.50
CA ASN A 41 -12.89 -3.10 -5.71
C ASN A 41 -13.69 -1.93 -5.13
N ARG A 42 -13.00 -0.92 -4.62
CA ARG A 42 -13.68 0.25 -4.06
C ARG A 42 -14.38 1.07 -5.14
N ILE A 43 -13.72 1.27 -6.27
CA ILE A 43 -14.28 2.02 -7.39
C ILE A 43 -15.55 1.33 -7.91
N HIS A 44 -15.50 0.01 -8.08
CA HIS A 44 -16.67 -0.74 -8.52
C HIS A 44 -17.79 -0.75 -7.48
N ALA A 45 -17.46 -0.90 -6.20
CA ALA A 45 -18.44 -0.90 -5.13
C ALA A 45 -19.21 0.42 -5.05
N ARG A 46 -18.60 1.52 -5.45
CA ARG A 46 -19.22 2.86 -5.46
C ARG A 46 -19.78 3.25 -6.82
N GLY A 47 -19.70 2.38 -7.84
CA GLY A 47 -20.18 2.68 -9.18
C GLY A 47 -19.41 3.79 -9.88
N LEU A 48 -18.12 3.94 -9.60
CA LEU A 48 -17.31 5.08 -10.07
C LEU A 48 -16.39 4.74 -11.24
N ALA A 49 -16.55 3.58 -11.88
CA ALA A 49 -15.63 3.16 -12.95
C ALA A 49 -15.59 4.15 -14.12
N ARG A 50 -16.73 4.72 -14.51
CA ARG A 50 -16.79 5.68 -15.62
C ARG A 50 -16.12 7.00 -15.28
N SER A 51 -16.38 7.52 -14.09
CA SER A 51 -15.90 8.85 -13.69
C SER A 51 -14.44 8.82 -13.22
N HIS A 52 -13.98 7.74 -12.62
CA HIS A 52 -12.68 7.67 -11.96
C HIS A 52 -11.72 6.60 -12.53
N GLY A 53 -12.20 5.80 -13.49
CA GLY A 53 -11.40 4.68 -14.00
C GLY A 53 -10.09 5.11 -14.66
N ASP A 54 -10.12 6.18 -15.46
CA ASP A 54 -8.91 6.66 -16.13
C ASP A 54 -7.91 7.23 -15.13
N ALA A 55 -8.38 7.97 -14.13
CA ALA A 55 -7.51 8.49 -13.08
C ALA A 55 -6.91 7.35 -12.24
N ALA A 56 -7.68 6.30 -11.97
CA ALA A 56 -7.19 5.13 -11.26
C ALA A 56 -6.09 4.42 -12.02
N ARG A 57 -6.28 4.21 -13.33
CA ARG A 57 -5.26 3.59 -14.18
C ARG A 57 -3.99 4.42 -14.22
N ALA A 58 -4.12 5.73 -14.34
CA ALA A 58 -2.97 6.63 -14.36
C ALA A 58 -2.20 6.61 -13.04
N LEU A 59 -2.91 6.60 -11.91
CA LEU A 59 -2.27 6.53 -10.60
C LEU A 59 -1.51 5.22 -10.44
N ILE A 60 -2.14 4.11 -10.73
CA ILE A 60 -1.52 2.79 -10.59
C ILE A 60 -0.31 2.65 -11.51
N ALA A 61 -0.40 3.20 -12.73
CA ALA A 61 0.72 3.17 -13.68
C ALA A 61 1.97 3.91 -13.16
N GLY A 62 1.80 4.85 -12.23
CA GLY A 62 2.91 5.57 -11.61
C GLY A 62 3.53 4.85 -10.40
N VAL A 63 3.05 3.66 -10.05
CA VAL A 63 3.52 2.89 -8.91
C VAL A 63 4.16 1.59 -9.40
N ALA A 64 5.37 1.31 -8.95
CA ALA A 64 5.99 0.00 -9.21
C ALA A 64 5.25 -1.06 -8.39
N LEU A 65 4.92 -2.19 -9.01
CA LEU A 65 4.16 -3.24 -8.33
C LEU A 65 5.00 -4.52 -8.25
N ILE A 66 5.12 -5.08 -7.04
CA ILE A 66 5.74 -6.38 -6.85
C ILE A 66 4.69 -7.47 -6.82
N GLU A 67 5.06 -8.64 -7.29
CA GLU A 67 4.18 -9.79 -7.28
C GLU A 67 4.01 -10.34 -5.86
N LEU A 68 2.87 -10.98 -5.60
CA LEU A 68 2.66 -11.77 -4.39
C LEU A 68 3.31 -13.15 -4.61
N ALA A 69 4.63 -13.14 -4.65
CA ALA A 69 5.44 -14.33 -4.92
C ALA A 69 5.39 -15.30 -3.73
N PRO A 70 5.77 -16.59 -3.94
CA PRO A 70 5.73 -17.58 -2.86
C PRO A 70 6.41 -17.15 -1.56
N PRO A 71 7.58 -16.50 -1.55
CA PRO A 71 8.17 -16.06 -0.28
C PRO A 71 7.32 -15.03 0.47
N VAL A 72 6.65 -14.13 -0.26
CA VAL A 72 5.75 -13.14 0.33
C VAL A 72 4.53 -13.83 0.95
N LEU A 73 3.91 -14.71 0.20
CA LEU A 73 2.74 -15.47 0.66
C LEU A 73 3.06 -16.33 1.87
N ALA A 74 4.22 -16.99 1.87
CA ALA A 74 4.68 -17.81 3.00
C ALA A 74 4.86 -16.95 4.26
N ARG A 75 5.50 -15.78 4.12
CA ARG A 75 5.69 -14.87 5.27
C ARG A 75 4.35 -14.41 5.84
N ALA A 76 3.38 -14.12 4.99
CA ALA A 76 2.07 -13.64 5.43
C ALA A 76 1.28 -14.67 6.26
N LEU A 77 1.64 -15.94 6.18
CA LEU A 77 1.04 -17.01 6.98
C LEU A 77 1.63 -17.09 8.40
N GLU A 78 2.77 -16.46 8.66
CA GLU A 78 3.42 -16.50 9.97
C GLU A 78 2.92 -15.34 10.84
N PRO A 79 3.04 -15.47 12.17
CA PRO A 79 2.53 -14.44 13.07
C PRO A 79 3.32 -13.14 13.00
N TYR A 80 2.65 -12.05 13.35
CA TYR A 80 3.24 -10.73 13.53
C TYR A 80 3.23 -10.37 15.03
N PRO A 81 4.08 -9.43 15.48
CA PRO A 81 4.11 -9.05 16.90
C PRO A 81 2.79 -8.47 17.43
N VAL A 82 1.95 -7.94 16.53
CA VAL A 82 0.61 -7.44 16.86
C VAL A 82 -0.41 -8.12 15.94
N ALA A 83 -1.68 -8.13 16.35
CA ALA A 83 -2.74 -8.68 15.53
C ALA A 83 -2.94 -7.83 14.28
N VAL A 84 -2.98 -8.49 13.12
CA VAL A 84 -3.19 -7.84 11.81
C VAL A 84 -4.26 -8.59 11.04
N ARG A 85 -4.89 -7.88 10.08
CA ARG A 85 -5.85 -8.50 9.16
C ARG A 85 -5.12 -9.12 7.98
N THR A 86 -5.83 -9.90 7.18
CA THR A 86 -5.25 -10.60 6.03
C THR A 86 -4.55 -9.66 5.05
N LEU A 87 -5.21 -8.56 4.65
CA LEU A 87 -4.58 -7.63 3.71
C LEU A 87 -3.37 -6.92 4.33
N ASP A 88 -3.45 -6.59 5.62
CA ASP A 88 -2.31 -6.01 6.34
C ASP A 88 -1.12 -6.96 6.33
N ALA A 89 -1.37 -8.24 6.61
CA ALA A 89 -0.31 -9.27 6.60
C ALA A 89 0.36 -9.36 5.23
N LEU A 90 -0.43 -9.33 4.16
CA LEU A 90 0.12 -9.39 2.79
C LEU A 90 0.92 -8.14 2.44
N HIS A 91 0.47 -6.96 2.84
CA HIS A 91 1.23 -5.72 2.65
C HIS A 91 2.53 -5.73 3.45
N LEU A 92 2.46 -6.12 4.72
CA LEU A 92 3.64 -6.18 5.58
C LEU A 92 4.67 -7.19 5.06
N ALA A 93 4.21 -8.35 4.63
CA ALA A 93 5.08 -9.36 4.03
C ALA A 93 5.76 -8.84 2.76
N SER A 94 5.05 -8.06 1.95
CA SER A 94 5.60 -7.44 0.75
C SER A 94 6.69 -6.43 1.10
N ILE A 95 6.46 -5.61 2.12
CA ILE A 95 7.47 -4.63 2.60
C ILE A 95 8.70 -5.35 3.14
N GLU A 96 8.50 -6.40 3.95
CA GLU A 96 9.60 -7.18 4.50
C GLU A 96 10.42 -7.85 3.39
N PHE A 97 9.76 -8.32 2.33
CA PHE A 97 10.44 -8.88 1.16
C PHE A 97 11.37 -7.84 0.53
N LEU A 98 10.89 -6.61 0.33
CA LEU A 98 11.69 -5.53 -0.23
C LEU A 98 12.89 -5.21 0.67
N ARG A 99 12.68 -5.15 1.98
CA ARG A 99 13.75 -4.88 2.94
C ARG A 99 14.78 -5.99 2.97
N SER A 100 14.35 -7.24 2.81
CA SER A 100 15.26 -8.37 2.72
C SER A 100 16.16 -8.32 1.49
N ARG A 101 15.73 -7.59 0.45
CA ARG A 101 16.51 -7.30 -0.76
C ARG A 101 17.31 -6.02 -0.63
N ARG A 102 17.50 -5.52 0.59
CA ARG A 102 18.27 -4.32 0.93
C ARG A 102 17.71 -3.05 0.34
N GLN A 103 16.39 -3.02 0.07
CA GLN A 103 15.71 -1.81 -0.34
C GLN A 103 15.35 -0.99 0.90
N LYS A 104 15.58 0.31 0.84
CA LYS A 104 15.13 1.24 1.89
C LYS A 104 13.70 1.62 1.59
N VAL A 105 12.78 1.20 2.44
CA VAL A 105 11.35 1.38 2.24
C VAL A 105 10.73 2.02 3.47
N GLU A 106 9.99 3.11 3.25
CA GLU A 106 9.06 3.66 4.23
C GLU A 106 7.65 3.30 3.80
N VAL A 107 6.72 3.15 4.75
CA VAL A 107 5.34 2.87 4.42
C VAL A 107 4.48 4.11 4.65
N ALA A 108 3.62 4.42 3.68
CA ALA A 108 2.58 5.43 3.80
C ALA A 108 1.23 4.75 3.75
N SER A 109 0.39 5.00 4.73
CA SER A 109 -0.96 4.45 4.81
C SER A 109 -1.83 5.35 5.67
N LEU A 110 -3.13 5.30 5.42
CA LEU A 110 -4.14 5.92 6.27
C LEU A 110 -4.81 4.88 7.18
N ASP A 111 -4.41 3.62 7.05
CA ASP A 111 -4.94 2.52 7.86
C ASP A 111 -4.08 2.35 9.11
N GLN A 112 -4.63 2.67 10.27
CA GLN A 112 -3.91 2.62 11.54
C GLN A 112 -3.48 1.21 11.94
N ARG A 113 -4.18 0.18 11.50
CA ARG A 113 -3.79 -1.22 11.78
C ARG A 113 -2.55 -1.61 11.00
N LEU A 114 -2.48 -1.22 9.72
CA LEU A 114 -1.30 -1.45 8.91
C LEU A 114 -0.10 -0.72 9.52
N LEU A 115 -0.28 0.54 9.92
CA LEU A 115 0.79 1.32 10.53
C LEU A 115 1.26 0.73 11.86
N ALA A 116 0.35 0.23 12.69
CA ALA A 116 0.71 -0.45 13.93
C ALA A 116 1.53 -1.72 13.65
N GLY A 117 1.14 -2.50 12.65
CA GLY A 117 1.90 -3.66 12.21
C GLY A 117 3.29 -3.28 11.72
N ALA A 118 3.38 -2.23 10.92
CA ALA A 118 4.66 -1.74 10.42
C ALA A 118 5.59 -1.29 11.56
N ARG A 119 5.05 -0.53 12.52
CA ARG A 119 5.83 -0.09 13.69
C ARG A 119 6.35 -1.28 14.49
N SER A 120 5.52 -2.32 14.66
CA SER A 120 5.92 -3.51 15.40
C SER A 120 7.09 -4.25 14.76
N LEU A 121 7.30 -4.07 13.46
CA LEU A 121 8.39 -4.68 12.69
C LEU A 121 9.57 -3.72 12.48
N GLY A 122 9.52 -2.52 13.05
CA GLY A 122 10.56 -1.52 12.85
C GLY A 122 10.60 -0.94 11.44
N ILE A 123 9.48 -0.99 10.71
CA ILE A 123 9.39 -0.39 9.38
C ILE A 123 9.14 1.11 9.53
N PRO A 124 9.98 1.96 8.90
CA PRO A 124 9.77 3.40 8.96
C PRO A 124 8.45 3.84 8.33
N ILE A 125 7.82 4.84 8.95
CA ILE A 125 6.55 5.40 8.49
C ILE A 125 6.83 6.71 7.76
N TYR A 126 6.20 6.92 6.60
CA TYR A 126 6.27 8.18 5.87
C TYR A 126 5.02 9.02 6.18
N PRO A 127 5.13 10.33 6.34
CA PRO A 127 6.39 11.09 6.47
C PRO A 127 7.02 10.86 7.84
N SER A 128 8.34 10.83 7.84
CA SER A 128 9.11 10.68 9.09
C SER A 128 9.27 12.00 9.82
#